data_bdd89b573af8122db3a7068a38bbdb3c
#
_entry.id   bdd89b573af8122db3a7068a38bbdb3c
#
_cell.length_a   1.000
_cell.length_b   1.000
_cell.length_c   1.000
_cell.angle_alpha   90.00
_cell.angle_beta   90.00
_cell.angle_gamma   90.00
#
_symmetry.space_group_name_H-M   'P 1'
#
loop_
_entity.id
_entity.type
_entity.pdbx_description
1 polymer ?
#
loop_
_entity_poly.entity_id
_entity_poly.type
_entity_poly.pdbx_seq_one_letter_code
_entity_poly.pdbx_strand_id
1 'polypeptide(L)'
;DSIFPNNWISFHENGFVFLYPMFAENRRQERKTSVVDVIKNKFIVTEIKDFSIAENENIFLEGTGSMVLDRENKIAYACISPRTNERLLNDFCNIAGYTAVSFTATDENDVLIYHTNVMMCVADKYAVVCLSSIIDEKEKNKLISSLQKSGKEIIEISFAQLQQFAGNMLQVKTTEDELLLVMSTQAYNSLNTIQRETLEQFNRIIHSPLHTIETAGGGSARCMMAEVFLEKRKD
;
A
#
# COMPACT_ATOMS: atom_id res chain seq x y z
N ASP A 1 -2.86 -6.64 16.23
CA ASP A 1 -3.02 -6.07 14.86
C ASP A 1 -2.80 -4.56 14.79
N SER A 2 -2.71 -3.85 15.92
CA SER A 2 -2.52 -2.38 15.96
C SER A 2 -1.20 -1.88 15.36
N ILE A 3 -0.35 -2.76 14.88
CA ILE A 3 0.94 -2.44 14.25
C ILE A 3 0.84 -2.10 12.76
N PHE A 4 -0.36 -2.11 12.18
CA PHE A 4 -0.59 -1.84 10.75
C PHE A 4 -1.34 -0.50 10.55
N PRO A 5 -0.73 0.65 10.87
CA PRO A 5 -1.40 1.94 10.82
C PRO A 5 -1.85 2.35 9.41
N ASN A 6 -1.18 1.87 8.38
CA ASN A 6 -1.48 2.17 6.99
C ASN A 6 -2.89 1.73 6.54
N ASN A 7 -3.55 0.86 7.29
CA ASN A 7 -4.89 0.40 6.95
C ASN A 7 -5.98 1.39 7.38
N TRP A 8 -5.78 2.17 8.45
CA TRP A 8 -6.83 3.02 8.98
C TRP A 8 -6.59 4.52 8.80
N ILE A 9 -5.35 4.94 8.41
CA ILE A 9 -4.99 6.34 8.21
C ILE A 9 -4.02 6.53 7.05
N SER A 10 -4.16 7.62 6.31
CA SER A 10 -3.15 8.10 5.36
C SER A 10 -3.06 9.62 5.36
N PHE A 11 -1.90 10.13 4.91
CA PHE A 11 -1.55 11.54 4.94
C PHE A 11 -1.11 11.98 3.55
N HIS A 12 -1.56 13.18 3.11
CA HIS A 12 -1.36 13.67 1.75
C HIS A 12 -0.78 15.09 1.71
N GLU A 13 -0.04 15.39 0.64
CA GLU A 13 0.69 16.66 0.46
C GLU A 13 -0.22 17.91 0.50
N ASN A 14 -1.49 17.75 0.09
CA ASN A 14 -2.50 18.83 0.14
C ASN A 14 -3.04 19.10 1.55
N GLY A 15 -2.46 18.48 2.56
CA GLY A 15 -2.87 18.64 3.96
C GLY A 15 -4.04 17.74 4.38
N PHE A 16 -4.53 16.86 3.50
CA PHE A 16 -5.62 15.94 3.84
C PHE A 16 -5.12 14.76 4.64
N VAL A 17 -5.92 14.39 5.64
CA VAL A 17 -5.80 13.15 6.39
C VAL A 17 -7.05 12.32 6.14
N PHE A 18 -6.89 11.09 5.66
CA PHE A 18 -8.01 10.18 5.48
C PHE A 18 -8.04 9.16 6.61
N LEU A 19 -9.24 8.96 7.18
CA LEU A 19 -9.56 7.87 8.09
C LEU A 19 -10.42 6.84 7.34
N TYR A 20 -10.04 5.58 7.44
CA TYR A 20 -10.63 4.53 6.62
C TYR A 20 -11.50 3.56 7.42
N PRO A 21 -12.58 3.02 6.79
CA PRO A 21 -13.40 1.97 7.37
C PRO A 21 -12.62 0.65 7.41
N MET A 22 -12.69 -0.01 8.58
CA MET A 22 -12.02 -1.28 8.85
C MET A 22 -13.02 -2.44 8.83
N PHE A 23 -12.71 -3.49 8.06
CA PHE A 23 -13.51 -4.71 7.98
C PHE A 23 -13.62 -5.41 9.35
N ALA A 24 -12.48 -5.67 9.98
CA ALA A 24 -12.44 -6.31 11.28
C ALA A 24 -12.86 -5.32 12.41
N GLU A 25 -13.93 -5.63 13.12
CA GLU A 25 -14.51 -4.74 14.14
C GLU A 25 -13.53 -4.38 15.26
N ASN A 26 -12.72 -5.35 15.71
CA ASN A 26 -11.71 -5.10 16.74
C ASN A 26 -10.66 -4.08 16.30
N ARG A 27 -10.37 -3.97 14.99
CA ARG A 27 -9.42 -3.02 14.42
C ARG A 27 -9.97 -1.60 14.30
N ARG A 28 -11.29 -1.41 14.35
CA ARG A 28 -11.90 -0.06 14.35
C ARG A 28 -11.46 0.77 15.54
N GLN A 29 -11.06 0.13 16.65
CA GLN A 29 -10.53 0.78 17.85
C GLN A 29 -9.11 1.36 17.67
N GLU A 30 -8.42 1.05 16.57
CA GLU A 30 -7.10 1.60 16.24
C GLU A 30 -7.19 3.09 15.82
N ARG A 31 -8.32 3.56 15.33
CA ARG A 31 -8.57 4.96 14.95
C ARG A 31 -8.69 5.86 16.20
N LYS A 32 -7.55 6.11 16.84
CA LYS A 32 -7.48 6.95 18.04
C LYS A 32 -7.28 8.41 17.67
N THR A 33 -8.12 9.29 18.21
CA THR A 33 -7.99 10.75 18.05
C THR A 33 -6.63 11.27 18.52
N SER A 34 -6.06 10.68 19.58
CA SER A 34 -4.73 11.05 20.10
C SER A 34 -3.61 10.93 19.06
N VAL A 35 -3.70 9.98 18.14
CA VAL A 35 -2.73 9.86 17.03
C VAL A 35 -2.87 11.05 16.08
N VAL A 36 -4.11 11.41 15.72
CA VAL A 36 -4.40 12.57 14.86
C VAL A 36 -3.94 13.87 15.54
N ASP A 37 -4.12 13.99 16.85
CA ASP A 37 -3.69 15.18 17.61
C ASP A 37 -2.17 15.33 17.62
N VAL A 38 -1.42 14.24 17.78
CA VAL A 38 0.05 14.26 17.67
C VAL A 38 0.50 14.71 16.27
N ILE A 39 -0.19 14.24 15.22
CA ILE A 39 0.10 14.67 13.84
C ILE A 39 -0.21 16.17 13.67
N LYS A 40 -1.37 16.65 14.12
CA LYS A 40 -1.73 18.08 14.06
C LYS A 40 -0.74 19.00 14.79
N ASN A 41 -0.11 18.52 15.84
CA ASN A 41 0.90 19.29 16.57
C ASN A 41 2.20 19.48 15.79
N LYS A 42 2.55 18.54 14.90
CA LYS A 42 3.81 18.53 14.15
C LYS A 42 3.66 18.94 12.68
N PHE A 43 2.48 18.78 12.12
CA PHE A 43 2.22 18.95 10.70
C PHE A 43 0.99 19.82 10.44
N ILE A 44 0.92 20.41 9.25
CA ILE A 44 -0.23 21.19 8.79
C ILE A 44 -1.28 20.21 8.27
N VAL A 45 -2.42 20.12 8.99
CA VAL A 45 -3.60 19.36 8.56
C VAL A 45 -4.66 20.36 8.14
N THR A 46 -5.05 20.34 6.86
CA THR A 46 -6.09 21.24 6.31
C THR A 46 -7.47 20.66 6.51
N GLU A 47 -7.64 19.35 6.33
CA GLU A 47 -8.93 18.69 6.48
C GLU A 47 -8.76 17.20 6.83
N ILE A 48 -9.70 16.67 7.62
CA ILE A 48 -9.84 15.24 7.87
C ILE A 48 -11.02 14.72 7.07
N LYS A 49 -10.76 13.75 6.19
CA LYS A 49 -11.76 13.03 5.40
C LYS A 49 -12.05 11.70 6.10
N ASP A 50 -13.17 11.62 6.78
CA ASP A 50 -13.55 10.43 7.54
C ASP A 50 -14.49 9.54 6.71
N PHE A 51 -13.98 8.40 6.26
CA PHE A 51 -14.72 7.38 5.52
C PHE A 51 -15.26 6.28 6.43
N SER A 52 -14.98 6.33 7.73
CA SER A 52 -15.35 5.26 8.67
C SER A 52 -16.86 5.04 8.77
N ILE A 53 -17.68 6.04 8.42
CA ILE A 53 -19.15 5.91 8.39
C ILE A 53 -19.63 4.80 7.44
N ALA A 54 -18.83 4.45 6.41
CA ALA A 54 -19.16 3.37 5.48
C ALA A 54 -19.20 1.98 6.15
N GLU A 55 -18.64 1.84 7.36
CA GLU A 55 -18.76 0.62 8.17
C GLU A 55 -20.24 0.28 8.48
N ASN A 56 -21.11 1.28 8.57
CA ASN A 56 -22.55 1.09 8.77
C ASN A 56 -23.24 0.42 7.57
N GLU A 57 -22.63 0.53 6.39
CA GLU A 57 -23.10 -0.09 5.16
C GLU A 57 -22.36 -1.39 4.84
N ASN A 58 -21.45 -1.86 5.72
CA ASN A 58 -20.53 -2.98 5.48
C ASN A 58 -19.68 -2.79 4.22
N ILE A 59 -19.20 -1.57 3.99
CA ILE A 59 -18.35 -1.20 2.87
C ILE A 59 -17.01 -0.72 3.41
N PHE A 60 -15.91 -1.25 2.85
CA PHE A 60 -14.59 -1.08 3.39
C PHE A 60 -13.57 -0.60 2.34
N LEU A 61 -12.60 0.16 2.79
CA LEU A 61 -11.41 0.55 2.06
C LEU A 61 -10.30 0.74 3.10
N GLU A 62 -9.43 -0.24 3.27
CA GLU A 62 -8.42 -0.22 4.33
C GLU A 62 -7.14 0.49 3.88
N GLY A 63 -7.24 1.80 3.67
CA GLY A 63 -6.13 2.72 3.40
C GLY A 63 -5.14 2.24 2.34
N THR A 64 -3.85 2.37 2.63
CA THR A 64 -2.79 1.90 1.74
C THR A 64 -2.47 0.41 1.87
N GLY A 65 -3.32 -0.36 2.56
CA GLY A 65 -3.43 -1.82 2.40
C GLY A 65 -4.24 -2.13 1.14
N SER A 66 -5.45 -1.56 1.06
CA SER A 66 -6.36 -1.69 -0.10
C SER A 66 -5.85 -0.98 -1.35
N MET A 67 -5.08 0.08 -1.22
CA MET A 67 -4.57 0.90 -2.32
C MET A 67 -3.06 1.00 -2.29
N VAL A 68 -2.41 0.80 -3.44
CA VAL A 68 -1.01 1.16 -3.66
C VAL A 68 -1.00 2.44 -4.49
N LEU A 69 -0.39 3.49 -3.95
CA LEU A 69 -0.45 4.82 -4.53
C LEU A 69 0.84 5.18 -5.27
N ASP A 70 0.74 5.41 -6.57
CA ASP A 70 1.74 6.17 -7.32
C ASP A 70 1.45 7.65 -7.11
N ARG A 71 2.13 8.26 -6.15
CA ARG A 71 1.85 9.62 -5.70
C ARG A 71 2.27 10.66 -6.72
N GLU A 72 3.35 10.41 -7.46
CA GLU A 72 3.86 11.29 -8.50
C GLU A 72 2.89 11.38 -9.68
N ASN A 73 2.40 10.22 -10.16
CA ASN A 73 1.49 10.14 -11.30
C ASN A 73 0.01 10.21 -10.90
N LYS A 74 -0.28 10.33 -9.59
CA LYS A 74 -1.66 10.37 -9.05
C LYS A 74 -2.50 9.18 -9.51
N ILE A 75 -1.96 7.97 -9.37
CA ILE A 75 -2.65 6.71 -9.69
C ILE A 75 -2.84 5.89 -8.42
N ALA A 76 -4.03 5.36 -8.20
CA ALA A 76 -4.35 4.43 -7.13
C ALA A 76 -4.63 3.05 -7.72
N TYR A 77 -3.72 2.11 -7.50
CA TYR A 77 -3.89 0.71 -7.88
C TYR A 77 -4.61 -0.03 -6.76
N ALA A 78 -5.67 -0.78 -7.09
CA ALA A 78 -6.47 -1.45 -6.07
C ALA A 78 -7.03 -2.79 -6.54
N CYS A 79 -6.72 -3.85 -5.77
CA CYS A 79 -7.31 -5.16 -5.90
C CYS A 79 -8.66 -5.18 -5.17
N ILE A 80 -9.77 -5.38 -5.91
CA ILE A 80 -11.12 -5.41 -5.35
C ILE A 80 -11.32 -6.67 -4.51
N SER A 81 -11.81 -6.49 -3.29
CA SER A 81 -11.97 -7.54 -2.30
C SER A 81 -13.01 -7.15 -1.24
N PRO A 82 -13.36 -8.02 -0.30
CA PRO A 82 -14.20 -7.62 0.85
C PRO A 82 -13.65 -6.46 1.69
N ARG A 83 -12.34 -6.15 1.60
CA ARG A 83 -11.69 -5.03 2.29
C ARG A 83 -11.38 -3.84 1.38
N THR A 84 -11.76 -3.92 0.10
CA THR A 84 -11.47 -2.89 -0.92
C THR A 84 -12.68 -2.72 -1.82
N ASN A 85 -13.56 -1.80 -1.48
CA ASN A 85 -14.77 -1.50 -2.23
C ASN A 85 -14.51 -0.46 -3.32
N GLU A 86 -14.97 -0.74 -4.54
CA GLU A 86 -14.72 0.11 -5.71
C GLU A 86 -15.39 1.50 -5.60
N ARG A 87 -16.58 1.61 -4.98
CA ARG A 87 -17.23 2.91 -4.76
C ARG A 87 -16.37 3.80 -3.87
N LEU A 88 -15.89 3.30 -2.73
CA LEU A 88 -15.04 4.07 -1.83
C LEU A 88 -13.68 4.39 -2.45
N LEU A 89 -13.13 3.49 -3.27
CA LEU A 89 -11.92 3.78 -4.05
C LEU A 89 -12.14 4.99 -4.97
N ASN A 90 -13.26 5.02 -5.70
CA ASN A 90 -13.59 6.13 -6.59
C ASN A 90 -13.84 7.43 -5.80
N ASP A 91 -14.51 7.37 -4.65
CA ASP A 91 -14.74 8.53 -3.78
C ASP A 91 -13.39 9.10 -3.28
N PHE A 92 -12.47 8.21 -2.81
CA PHE A 92 -11.12 8.62 -2.45
C PHE A 92 -10.39 9.27 -3.62
N CYS A 93 -10.41 8.65 -4.79
CA CYS A 93 -9.73 9.16 -5.99
C CYS A 93 -10.25 10.53 -6.40
N ASN A 94 -11.56 10.73 -6.38
CA ASN A 94 -12.20 12.02 -6.71
C ASN A 94 -11.77 13.12 -5.74
N ILE A 95 -11.71 12.83 -4.44
CA ILE A 95 -11.35 13.81 -3.40
C ILE A 95 -9.84 14.09 -3.41
N ALA A 96 -9.01 13.04 -3.54
CA ALA A 96 -7.56 13.14 -3.44
C ALA A 96 -6.86 13.45 -4.77
N GLY A 97 -7.61 13.50 -5.89
CA GLY A 97 -7.09 13.80 -7.23
C GLY A 97 -6.30 12.64 -7.85
N TYR A 98 -6.72 11.40 -7.60
CA TYR A 98 -6.10 10.20 -8.18
C TYR A 98 -6.96 9.61 -9.31
N THR A 99 -6.33 8.84 -10.17
CA THR A 99 -6.99 7.97 -11.14
C THR A 99 -6.98 6.54 -10.62
N ALA A 100 -8.15 5.90 -10.54
CA ALA A 100 -8.26 4.52 -10.09
C ALA A 100 -7.88 3.52 -11.19
N VAL A 101 -7.06 2.54 -10.84
CA VAL A 101 -6.79 1.34 -11.63
C VAL A 101 -7.17 0.14 -10.78
N SER A 102 -8.43 -0.29 -10.90
CA SER A 102 -9.00 -1.42 -10.20
C SER A 102 -8.86 -2.71 -11.00
N PHE A 103 -8.67 -3.82 -10.31
CA PHE A 103 -8.58 -5.17 -10.84
C PHE A 103 -8.94 -6.19 -9.77
N THR A 104 -9.20 -7.43 -10.17
CA THR A 104 -9.43 -8.57 -9.27
C THR A 104 -8.21 -9.49 -9.28
N ALA A 105 -7.76 -9.91 -8.11
CA ALA A 105 -6.64 -10.83 -7.98
C ALA A 105 -6.93 -11.93 -6.95
N THR A 106 -6.40 -13.13 -7.21
CA THR A 106 -6.50 -14.30 -6.33
C THR A 106 -5.12 -14.86 -6.04
N ASP A 107 -5.03 -15.63 -4.98
CA ASP A 107 -3.87 -16.48 -4.73
C ASP A 107 -3.94 -17.76 -5.57
N GLU A 108 -2.97 -18.67 -5.40
CA GLU A 108 -2.90 -19.95 -6.12
C GLU A 108 -4.05 -20.93 -5.83
N ASN A 109 -4.88 -20.64 -4.80
CA ASN A 109 -6.05 -21.43 -4.41
C ASN A 109 -7.37 -20.74 -4.81
N ASP A 110 -7.32 -19.76 -5.71
CA ASP A 110 -8.46 -18.95 -6.15
C ASP A 110 -9.11 -18.12 -5.02
N VAL A 111 -8.43 -17.90 -3.89
CA VAL A 111 -8.90 -17.03 -2.81
C VAL A 111 -8.54 -15.59 -3.12
N LEU A 112 -9.53 -14.69 -3.02
CA LEU A 112 -9.32 -13.26 -3.26
C LEU A 112 -8.21 -12.68 -2.39
N ILE A 113 -7.27 -11.99 -3.00
CA ILE A 113 -6.26 -11.22 -2.30
C ILE A 113 -6.93 -10.03 -1.62
N TYR A 114 -6.90 -9.99 -0.29
CA TYR A 114 -7.65 -9.04 0.51
C TYR A 114 -7.09 -7.61 0.50
N HIS A 115 -5.78 -7.44 0.29
CA HIS A 115 -5.10 -6.15 0.22
C HIS A 115 -4.15 -6.08 -0.98
N THR A 116 -4.16 -4.97 -1.69
CA THR A 116 -3.30 -4.74 -2.86
C THR A 116 -1.81 -4.74 -2.49
N ASN A 117 -1.45 -4.20 -1.33
CA ASN A 117 -0.05 -4.12 -0.87
C ASN A 117 0.55 -5.48 -0.49
N VAL A 118 -0.21 -6.57 -0.53
CA VAL A 118 0.32 -7.92 -0.37
C VAL A 118 0.95 -8.40 -1.67
N MET A 119 0.35 -8.04 -2.82
CA MET A 119 0.73 -8.55 -4.13
C MET A 119 1.55 -7.59 -4.97
N MET A 120 1.60 -6.30 -4.62
CA MET A 120 2.37 -5.31 -5.36
C MET A 120 2.83 -4.13 -4.51
N CYS A 121 3.93 -3.51 -4.92
CA CYS A 121 4.33 -2.18 -4.50
C CYS A 121 4.71 -1.33 -5.71
N VAL A 122 4.64 -0.01 -5.56
CA VAL A 122 5.07 0.97 -6.56
C VAL A 122 6.11 1.89 -5.93
N ALA A 123 7.24 2.01 -6.60
CA ALA A 123 8.34 2.89 -6.25
C ALA A 123 8.47 4.02 -7.29
N ASP A 124 9.51 4.84 -7.17
CA ASP A 124 9.77 5.94 -8.10
C ASP A 124 9.92 5.46 -9.56
N LYS A 125 10.76 4.45 -9.82
CA LYS A 125 11.10 3.99 -11.18
C LYS A 125 10.61 2.58 -11.51
N TYR A 126 10.08 1.84 -10.55
CA TYR A 126 9.67 0.46 -10.76
C TYR A 126 8.40 0.11 -9.99
N ALA A 127 7.82 -1.01 -10.34
CA ALA A 127 6.77 -1.69 -9.57
C ALA A 127 7.12 -3.18 -9.42
N VAL A 128 6.98 -3.71 -8.22
CA VAL A 128 7.02 -5.16 -7.98
C VAL A 128 5.59 -5.66 -7.97
N VAL A 129 5.26 -6.70 -8.72
CA VAL A 129 3.87 -7.17 -8.84
C VAL A 129 3.79 -8.66 -9.16
N CYS A 130 2.83 -9.36 -8.56
CA CYS A 130 2.45 -10.73 -8.94
C CYS A 130 1.39 -10.68 -10.05
N LEU A 131 1.81 -10.60 -11.31
CA LEU A 131 0.89 -10.51 -12.45
C LEU A 131 0.06 -11.79 -12.65
N SER A 132 0.61 -12.93 -12.25
CA SER A 132 -0.09 -14.24 -12.33
C SER A 132 -1.32 -14.31 -11.43
N SER A 133 -1.44 -13.44 -10.41
CA SER A 133 -2.62 -13.36 -9.54
C SER A 133 -3.83 -12.70 -10.21
N ILE A 134 -3.64 -11.97 -11.32
CA ILE A 134 -4.72 -11.30 -12.04
C ILE A 134 -5.17 -12.19 -13.19
N ILE A 135 -6.36 -12.79 -13.06
CA ILE A 135 -6.88 -13.77 -14.00
C ILE A 135 -7.44 -13.11 -15.25
N ASP A 136 -8.16 -11.99 -15.10
CA ASP A 136 -8.72 -11.29 -16.26
C ASP A 136 -7.63 -10.55 -17.04
N GLU A 137 -7.41 -10.99 -18.30
CA GLU A 137 -6.36 -10.45 -19.16
C GLU A 137 -6.55 -8.96 -19.50
N LYS A 138 -7.79 -8.44 -19.50
CA LYS A 138 -8.05 -7.01 -19.75
C LYS A 138 -7.62 -6.19 -18.55
N GLU A 139 -7.93 -6.64 -17.34
CA GLU A 139 -7.51 -5.99 -16.09
C GLU A 139 -5.99 -6.04 -15.95
N LYS A 140 -5.36 -7.19 -16.22
CA LYS A 140 -3.90 -7.36 -16.23
C LYS A 140 -3.23 -6.41 -17.22
N ASN A 141 -3.71 -6.35 -18.45
CA ASN A 141 -3.17 -5.47 -19.48
C ASN A 141 -3.40 -3.98 -19.14
N LYS A 142 -4.53 -3.63 -18.50
CA LYS A 142 -4.79 -2.28 -17.98
C LYS A 142 -3.76 -1.88 -16.92
N LEU A 143 -3.46 -2.76 -15.96
CA LEU A 143 -2.45 -2.54 -14.94
C LEU A 143 -1.06 -2.36 -15.58
N ILE A 144 -0.61 -3.30 -16.42
CA ILE A 144 0.68 -3.23 -17.11
C ILE A 144 0.82 -1.93 -17.90
N SER A 145 -0.19 -1.60 -18.71
CA SER A 145 -0.18 -0.38 -19.52
C SER A 145 -0.13 0.89 -18.65
N SER A 146 -0.80 0.90 -17.50
CA SER A 146 -0.77 2.01 -16.56
C SER A 146 0.62 2.18 -15.95
N LEU A 147 1.23 1.10 -15.46
CA LEU A 147 2.58 1.11 -14.89
C LEU A 147 3.63 1.57 -15.93
N GLN A 148 3.56 1.05 -17.15
CA GLN A 148 4.48 1.44 -18.24
C GLN A 148 4.32 2.92 -18.64
N LYS A 149 3.07 3.41 -18.75
CA LYS A 149 2.79 4.83 -19.06
C LYS A 149 3.28 5.78 -17.96
N SER A 150 3.28 5.34 -16.71
CA SER A 150 3.84 6.09 -15.59
C SER A 150 5.36 5.90 -15.42
N GLY A 151 6.03 5.26 -16.41
CA GLY A 151 7.49 5.11 -16.45
C GLY A 151 8.04 4.07 -15.48
N LYS A 152 7.24 3.10 -15.05
CA LYS A 152 7.68 2.06 -14.10
C LYS A 152 8.22 0.84 -14.85
N GLU A 153 9.42 0.39 -14.48
CA GLU A 153 9.89 -0.95 -14.82
C GLU A 153 9.13 -1.98 -13.98
N ILE A 154 8.64 -3.03 -14.62
CA ILE A 154 7.84 -4.06 -13.94
C ILE A 154 8.76 -5.22 -13.55
N ILE A 155 8.85 -5.48 -12.26
CA ILE A 155 9.56 -6.61 -11.66
C ILE A 155 8.50 -7.61 -11.20
N GLU A 156 8.35 -8.68 -11.98
CA GLU A 156 7.35 -9.70 -11.67
C GLU A 156 7.82 -10.62 -10.55
N ILE A 157 6.91 -10.96 -9.63
CA ILE A 157 7.08 -11.98 -8.59
C ILE A 157 6.09 -13.12 -8.78
N SER A 158 6.49 -14.32 -8.37
CA SER A 158 5.66 -15.52 -8.41
C SER A 158 4.70 -15.62 -7.21
N PHE A 159 3.72 -16.54 -7.26
CA PHE A 159 2.88 -16.88 -6.11
C PHE A 159 3.70 -17.32 -4.90
N ALA A 160 4.73 -18.15 -5.10
CA ALA A 160 5.60 -18.56 -4.01
C ALA A 160 6.31 -17.37 -3.34
N GLN A 161 6.71 -16.36 -4.12
CA GLN A 161 7.30 -15.12 -3.59
C GLN A 161 6.25 -14.22 -2.94
N LEU A 162 5.03 -14.17 -3.48
CA LEU A 162 3.91 -13.46 -2.87
C LEU A 162 3.63 -13.99 -1.46
N GLN A 163 3.61 -15.31 -1.26
CA GLN A 163 3.47 -15.94 0.05
C GLN A 163 4.61 -15.63 1.01
N GLN A 164 5.77 -15.22 0.50
CA GLN A 164 6.92 -14.76 1.29
C GLN A 164 6.94 -13.23 1.45
N PHE A 165 5.82 -12.56 1.22
CA PHE A 165 5.65 -11.10 1.33
C PHE A 165 6.50 -10.27 0.36
N ALA A 166 6.94 -10.83 -0.76
CA ALA A 166 7.76 -10.10 -1.74
C ALA A 166 7.03 -8.94 -2.45
N GLY A 167 5.70 -8.87 -2.39
CA GLY A 167 4.92 -7.70 -2.80
C GLY A 167 4.81 -6.62 -1.70
N ASN A 168 5.13 -6.96 -0.44
CA ASN A 168 4.91 -6.08 0.71
C ASN A 168 6.15 -5.28 1.08
N MET A 169 6.55 -4.40 0.17
CA MET A 169 7.72 -3.53 0.27
C MET A 169 7.32 -2.06 0.22
N LEU A 170 8.21 -1.19 0.69
CA LEU A 170 8.05 0.25 0.56
C LEU A 170 9.39 0.92 0.26
N GLN A 171 9.44 1.68 -0.83
CA GLN A 171 10.54 2.61 -1.05
C GLN A 171 10.35 3.84 -0.16
N VAL A 172 11.37 4.18 0.60
CA VAL A 172 11.40 5.35 1.47
C VAL A 172 12.64 6.18 1.15
N LYS A 173 12.64 7.42 1.62
CA LYS A 173 13.73 8.36 1.42
C LYS A 173 14.31 8.78 2.77
N THR A 174 15.62 8.80 2.87
CA THR A 174 16.31 9.33 4.07
C THR A 174 16.28 10.85 4.08
N THR A 175 16.70 11.45 5.19
CA THR A 175 16.89 12.91 5.30
C THR A 175 17.98 13.45 4.38
N GLU A 176 18.82 12.56 3.85
CA GLU A 176 19.94 12.86 2.94
C GLU A 176 19.60 12.51 1.48
N ASP A 177 18.28 12.33 1.20
CA ASP A 177 17.76 12.01 -0.11
C ASP A 177 18.13 10.61 -0.67
N GLU A 178 18.75 9.73 0.14
CA GLU A 178 19.03 8.35 -0.27
C GLU A 178 17.71 7.54 -0.35
N LEU A 179 17.53 6.82 -1.46
CA LEU A 179 16.40 5.91 -1.64
C LEU A 179 16.71 4.54 -1.04
N LEU A 180 15.80 4.05 -0.21
CA LEU A 180 15.88 2.76 0.45
C LEU A 180 14.63 1.94 0.13
N LEU A 181 14.79 0.67 -0.19
CA LEU A 181 13.68 -0.28 -0.28
C LEU A 181 13.62 -1.11 0.99
N VAL A 182 12.54 -0.95 1.74
CA VAL A 182 12.33 -1.64 3.02
C VAL A 182 11.43 -2.85 2.82
N MET A 183 11.87 -4.01 3.29
CA MET A 183 11.14 -5.27 3.25
C MET A 183 11.47 -6.18 4.45
N SER A 184 10.79 -7.32 4.56
CA SER A 184 11.20 -8.34 5.52
C SER A 184 12.37 -9.18 5.00
N THR A 185 13.09 -9.82 5.92
CA THR A 185 14.14 -10.80 5.54
C THR A 185 13.55 -11.98 4.76
N GLN A 186 12.32 -12.38 5.06
CA GLN A 186 11.61 -13.43 4.34
C GLN A 186 11.35 -13.03 2.88
N ALA A 187 10.87 -11.81 2.65
CA ALA A 187 10.69 -11.25 1.31
C ALA A 187 12.03 -11.20 0.56
N TYR A 188 13.07 -10.63 1.17
CA TYR A 188 14.41 -10.53 0.57
C TYR A 188 14.97 -11.89 0.14
N ASN A 189 14.87 -12.90 1.00
CA ASN A 189 15.39 -14.24 0.73
C ASN A 189 14.62 -14.95 -0.39
N SER A 190 13.35 -14.61 -0.61
CA SER A 190 12.52 -15.20 -1.67
C SER A 190 12.84 -14.66 -3.06
N LEU A 191 13.44 -13.46 -3.15
CA LEU A 191 13.82 -12.86 -4.43
C LEU A 191 15.00 -13.62 -5.06
N ASN A 192 14.93 -13.85 -6.37
CA ASN A 192 16.05 -14.39 -7.12
C ASN A 192 17.14 -13.33 -7.34
N THR A 193 18.30 -13.76 -7.84
CA THR A 193 19.46 -12.89 -8.06
C THR A 193 19.13 -11.73 -9.01
N ILE A 194 18.46 -12.00 -10.12
CA ILE A 194 18.12 -10.97 -11.11
C ILE A 194 17.19 -9.91 -10.51
N GLN A 195 16.16 -10.33 -9.75
CA GLN A 195 15.24 -9.40 -9.10
C GLN A 195 15.97 -8.50 -8.09
N ARG A 196 16.87 -9.07 -7.28
CA ARG A 196 17.67 -8.29 -6.32
C ARG A 196 18.59 -7.29 -7.03
N GLU A 197 19.35 -7.75 -8.01
CA GLU A 197 20.26 -6.90 -8.79
C GLU A 197 19.48 -5.77 -9.50
N THR A 198 18.29 -6.05 -10.03
CA THR A 198 17.44 -5.01 -10.64
C THR A 198 16.98 -3.98 -9.61
N LEU A 199 16.49 -4.43 -8.44
CA LEU A 199 16.06 -3.52 -7.37
C LEU A 199 17.21 -2.66 -6.83
N GLU A 200 18.41 -3.23 -6.72
CA GLU A 200 19.62 -2.54 -6.23
C GLU A 200 20.15 -1.46 -7.19
N GLN A 201 19.75 -1.49 -8.47
CA GLN A 201 20.05 -0.40 -9.41
C GLN A 201 19.31 0.90 -9.05
N PHE A 202 18.15 0.79 -8.38
CA PHE A 202 17.31 1.94 -8.06
C PHE A 202 17.47 2.44 -6.63
N ASN A 203 17.81 1.54 -5.70
CA ASN A 203 17.88 1.86 -4.27
C ASN A 203 18.67 0.80 -3.48
N ARG A 204 19.17 1.18 -2.33
CA ARG A 204 19.71 0.21 -1.37
C ARG A 204 18.57 -0.56 -0.70
N ILE A 205 18.69 -1.90 -0.60
CA ILE A 205 17.73 -2.74 0.09
C ILE A 205 18.05 -2.81 1.58
N ILE A 206 17.03 -2.60 2.42
CA ILE A 206 17.09 -2.81 3.88
C ILE A 206 16.05 -3.85 4.25
N HIS A 207 16.45 -4.85 5.01
CA HIS A 207 15.52 -5.87 5.49
C HIS A 207 15.73 -6.21 6.95
N SER A 208 14.65 -6.65 7.61
CA SER A 208 14.65 -7.08 9.01
C SER A 208 13.82 -8.36 9.18
N PRO A 209 14.18 -9.25 10.12
CA PRO A 209 13.38 -10.43 10.42
C PRO A 209 12.04 -10.01 11.07
N LEU A 210 10.93 -10.31 10.40
CA LEU A 210 9.57 -9.98 10.85
C LEU A 210 8.69 -11.22 11.06
N HIS A 211 9.29 -12.39 11.20
CA HIS A 211 8.59 -13.68 11.22
C HIS A 211 7.39 -13.73 12.19
N THR A 212 7.54 -13.24 13.41
CA THR A 212 6.44 -13.22 14.40
C THR A 212 5.28 -12.35 13.93
N ILE A 213 5.57 -11.19 13.33
CA ILE A 213 4.56 -10.24 12.83
C ILE A 213 3.85 -10.84 11.61
N GLU A 214 4.61 -11.40 10.70
CA GLU A 214 4.10 -12.03 9.48
C GLU A 214 3.20 -13.23 9.79
N THR A 215 3.62 -14.08 10.72
CA THR A 215 2.85 -15.28 11.12
C THR A 215 1.60 -14.92 11.94
N ALA A 216 1.71 -14.02 12.90
CA ALA A 216 0.61 -13.71 13.82
C ALA A 216 -0.33 -12.62 13.28
N GLY A 217 0.18 -11.66 12.52
CA GLY A 217 -0.56 -10.49 12.04
C GLY A 217 -1.01 -10.56 10.57
N GLY A 218 -0.40 -11.45 9.77
CA GLY A 218 -0.71 -11.58 8.34
C GLY A 218 -0.32 -10.38 7.47
N GLY A 219 0.56 -9.51 7.98
CA GLY A 219 1.13 -8.36 7.27
C GLY A 219 2.64 -8.28 7.49
N SER A 220 3.35 -7.49 6.68
CA SER A 220 4.81 -7.37 6.73
C SER A 220 5.26 -5.91 6.75
N ALA A 221 6.48 -5.62 6.32
CA ALA A 221 7.15 -4.33 6.47
C ALA A 221 6.31 -3.14 5.98
N ARG A 222 5.71 -3.23 4.76
CA ARG A 222 4.88 -2.16 4.20
C ARG A 222 3.67 -1.84 5.07
N CYS A 223 3.04 -2.86 5.63
CA CYS A 223 1.85 -2.70 6.47
C CYS A 223 2.13 -1.94 7.76
N MET A 224 3.36 -2.01 8.26
CA MET A 224 3.79 -1.34 9.49
C MET A 224 4.09 0.16 9.31
N MET A 225 4.03 0.67 8.09
CA MET A 225 4.44 2.04 7.77
C MET A 225 3.28 2.86 7.19
N ALA A 226 2.95 3.96 7.86
CA ALA A 226 2.08 5.00 7.33
C ALA A 226 2.92 6.24 7.04
N GLU A 227 3.10 6.51 5.75
CA GLU A 227 3.92 7.63 5.26
C GLU A 227 3.23 8.97 5.55
N VAL A 228 3.97 9.96 6.04
CA VAL A 228 3.43 11.29 6.34
C VAL A 228 3.95 12.28 5.31
N PHE A 229 3.09 12.66 4.35
CA PHE A 229 3.40 13.65 3.29
C PHE A 229 2.90 15.06 3.62
N LEU A 230 2.43 15.28 4.84
CA LEU A 230 2.00 16.60 5.29
C LEU A 230 3.20 17.55 5.43
N GLU A 231 2.97 18.83 5.18
CA GLU A 231 3.95 19.87 5.45
C GLU A 231 4.20 19.97 6.96
N LYS A 232 5.48 20.01 7.36
CA LYS A 232 5.85 20.23 8.78
C LYS A 232 5.51 21.66 9.19
N ARG A 233 5.00 21.81 10.42
CA ARG A 233 4.90 23.14 11.04
C ARG A 233 6.30 23.72 11.20
N LYS A 234 6.43 25.00 10.93
CA LYS A 234 7.64 25.77 11.32
C LYS A 234 7.51 26.05 12.81
N ASP A 235 8.56 25.75 13.55
CA ASP A 235 8.70 26.12 14.97
C ASP A 235 8.66 27.64 15.14
#